data_b4f323b6fcd58b9636bb9b61a4691c23
#
_entry.id   b4f323b6fcd58b9636bb9b61a4691c23
#
_cell.length_a   1.000
_cell.length_b   1.000
_cell.length_c   1.000
_cell.angle_alpha   90.00
_cell.angle_beta   90.00
_cell.angle_gamma   90.00
#
_symmetry.space_group_name_H-M   'P 1'
#
loop_
_entity.id
_entity.type
_entity.pdbx_description
1 polymer ?
#
loop_
_entity_poly.entity_id
_entity_poly.type
_entity_poly.pdbx_seq_one_letter_code
_entity_poly.pdbx_strand_id
1 'polypeptide(L)'
;DDSALHPSDIAYLLGKIRKRESKEEFLELLAKIPHDILGDVLLELPEKIKDEAINALSSEELAGAIENLESDDATDLVQDIDDLVEDKSEEVVAHLDEEDREDIDKLRRYEEDQAGAWMQTELFDARPQESVQEAIDRLRHLKEEGELENIYQLFLVDDNRRLLAGISLEDLIVMDFSRKF
;
A
#
# COMPACT_ATOMS: atom_id res chain seq x y z
N ASP A 1 -2.97 -10.90 25.36
CA ASP A 1 -2.11 -10.51 24.22
C ASP A 1 -2.75 -11.05 22.94
N ASP A 2 -3.70 -10.30 22.37
CA ASP A 2 -4.14 -10.49 21.00
C ASP A 2 -3.09 -9.81 20.10
N SER A 3 -1.94 -10.45 19.93
CA SER A 3 -1.05 -10.07 18.84
C SER A 3 -1.67 -10.66 17.57
N ALA A 4 -2.29 -9.82 16.75
CA ALA A 4 -2.68 -10.22 15.41
C ALA A 4 -1.47 -10.81 14.68
N LEU A 5 -1.66 -11.91 13.95
CA LEU A 5 -0.58 -12.50 13.15
C LEU A 5 -0.18 -11.50 12.06
N HIS A 6 1.12 -11.38 11.82
CA HIS A 6 1.63 -10.58 10.72
C HIS A 6 1.18 -11.18 9.36
N PRO A 7 0.89 -10.36 8.33
CA PRO A 7 0.48 -10.86 7.01
C PRO A 7 1.39 -11.95 6.45
N SER A 8 2.71 -11.82 6.57
CA SER A 8 3.67 -12.86 6.15
C SER A 8 3.54 -14.18 6.89
N ASP A 9 3.16 -14.18 8.19
CA ASP A 9 2.89 -15.42 8.93
C ASP A 9 1.63 -16.10 8.43
N ILE A 10 0.59 -15.30 8.13
CA ILE A 10 -0.67 -15.78 7.56
C ILE A 10 -0.41 -16.39 6.17
N ALA A 11 0.30 -15.69 5.29
CA ALA A 11 0.67 -16.17 3.96
C ALA A 11 1.47 -17.48 4.01
N TYR A 12 2.43 -17.57 4.95
CA TYR A 12 3.20 -18.79 5.17
C TYR A 12 2.32 -19.99 5.61
N LEU A 13 1.38 -19.76 6.53
CA LEU A 13 0.44 -20.78 6.98
C LEU A 13 -0.50 -21.21 5.86
N LEU A 14 -1.08 -20.28 5.12
CA LEU A 14 -1.92 -20.55 3.94
C LEU A 14 -1.17 -21.36 2.90
N GLY A 15 0.08 -20.98 2.60
CA GLY A 15 0.94 -21.71 1.68
C GLY A 15 1.24 -23.15 2.12
N LYS A 16 1.36 -23.39 3.42
CA LYS A 16 1.49 -24.75 3.97
C LYS A 16 0.19 -25.55 3.87
N ILE A 17 -0.93 -24.94 4.20
CA ILE A 17 -2.25 -25.57 4.13
C ILE A 17 -2.52 -25.95 2.67
N ARG A 18 -2.34 -25.03 1.72
CA ARG A 18 -2.56 -25.33 0.30
C ARG A 18 -1.72 -26.48 -0.23
N LYS A 19 -0.52 -26.70 0.31
CA LYS A 19 0.37 -27.82 -0.08
C LYS A 19 -0.01 -29.17 0.54
N ARG A 20 -0.68 -29.17 1.69
CA ARG A 20 -0.97 -30.37 2.50
C ARG A 20 -2.43 -30.80 2.45
N GLU A 21 -3.31 -29.83 2.30
CA GLU A 21 -4.75 -29.98 2.36
C GLU A 21 -5.40 -29.73 0.98
N SER A 22 -6.73 -29.68 0.96
CA SER A 22 -7.48 -29.43 -0.28
C SER A 22 -7.45 -27.94 -0.70
N LYS A 23 -7.74 -27.72 -1.97
CA LYS A 23 -7.92 -26.33 -2.49
C LYS A 23 -9.13 -25.67 -1.81
N GLU A 24 -10.17 -26.43 -1.53
CA GLU A 24 -11.40 -25.93 -0.89
C GLU A 24 -11.10 -25.37 0.50
N GLU A 25 -10.29 -26.07 1.30
CA GLU A 25 -9.93 -25.63 2.65
C GLU A 25 -9.07 -24.37 2.64
N PHE A 26 -8.15 -24.27 1.66
CA PHE A 26 -7.38 -23.05 1.42
C PHE A 26 -8.30 -21.86 1.12
N LEU A 27 -9.27 -22.02 0.20
CA LEU A 27 -10.19 -20.96 -0.18
C LEU A 27 -11.15 -20.57 0.96
N GLU A 28 -11.59 -21.53 1.77
CA GLU A 28 -12.39 -21.24 2.97
C GLU A 28 -11.64 -20.41 4.01
N LEU A 29 -10.32 -20.56 4.12
CA LEU A 29 -9.49 -19.78 5.01
C LEU A 29 -9.16 -18.41 4.41
N LEU A 30 -8.88 -18.36 3.12
CA LEU A 30 -8.64 -17.11 2.40
C LEU A 30 -9.84 -16.15 2.55
N ALA A 31 -11.05 -16.65 2.39
CA ALA A 31 -12.29 -15.88 2.54
C ALA A 31 -12.57 -15.36 3.97
N LYS A 32 -11.79 -15.77 4.97
CA LYS A 32 -11.89 -15.29 6.34
C LYS A 32 -10.88 -14.20 6.69
N ILE A 33 -9.96 -13.91 5.77
CA ILE A 33 -8.97 -12.86 5.99
C ILE A 33 -9.68 -11.51 5.85
N PRO A 34 -9.51 -10.61 6.83
CA PRO A 34 -10.03 -9.25 6.73
C PRO A 34 -9.44 -8.51 5.51
N HIS A 35 -10.23 -7.65 4.87
CA HIS A 35 -9.80 -6.94 3.65
C HIS A 35 -8.62 -6.00 3.92
N ASP A 36 -8.53 -5.43 5.13
CA ASP A 36 -7.47 -4.52 5.57
C ASP A 36 -6.06 -5.14 5.62
N ILE A 37 -5.95 -6.47 5.59
CA ILE A 37 -4.67 -7.19 5.53
C ILE A 37 -4.59 -8.18 4.36
N LEU A 38 -5.66 -8.32 3.60
CA LEU A 38 -5.72 -9.31 2.51
C LEU A 38 -4.73 -8.99 1.40
N GLY A 39 -4.54 -7.71 1.07
CA GLY A 39 -3.58 -7.26 0.07
C GLY A 39 -2.15 -7.69 0.42
N ASP A 40 -1.69 -7.35 1.62
CA ASP A 40 -0.38 -7.76 2.13
C ASP A 40 -0.20 -9.29 2.14
N VAL A 41 -1.24 -10.01 2.54
CA VAL A 41 -1.19 -11.49 2.54
C VAL A 41 -1.04 -12.03 1.13
N LEU A 42 -1.74 -11.45 0.13
CA LEU A 42 -1.65 -11.87 -1.27
C LEU A 42 -0.24 -11.66 -1.82
N LEU A 43 0.37 -10.50 -1.56
CA LEU A 43 1.73 -10.17 -2.00
C LEU A 43 2.79 -11.12 -1.41
N GLU A 44 2.61 -11.56 -0.18
CA GLU A 44 3.51 -12.48 0.52
C GLU A 44 3.29 -13.97 0.15
N LEU A 45 2.23 -14.32 -0.60
CA LEU A 45 2.00 -15.68 -1.03
C LEU A 45 3.00 -16.12 -2.11
N PRO A 46 3.42 -17.41 -2.12
CA PRO A 46 4.15 -17.95 -3.26
C PRO A 46 3.33 -17.80 -4.55
N GLU A 47 3.97 -17.35 -5.63
CA GLU A 47 3.36 -16.99 -6.93
C GLU A 47 2.20 -17.89 -7.35
N LYS A 48 2.41 -19.20 -7.44
CA LYS A 48 1.34 -20.16 -7.83
C LYS A 48 0.14 -20.19 -6.90
N ILE A 49 0.32 -19.87 -5.63
CA ILE A 49 -0.76 -19.87 -4.63
C ILE A 49 -1.47 -18.52 -4.69
N LYS A 50 -0.73 -17.44 -4.95
CA LYS A 50 -1.25 -16.10 -5.23
C LYS A 50 -2.15 -16.14 -6.47
N ASP A 51 -1.71 -16.77 -7.57
CA ASP A 51 -2.51 -16.96 -8.78
C ASP A 51 -3.83 -17.68 -8.50
N GLU A 52 -3.79 -18.74 -7.67
CA GLU A 52 -5.00 -19.46 -7.28
C GLU A 52 -5.95 -18.60 -6.43
N ALA A 53 -5.41 -17.75 -5.55
CA ALA A 53 -6.17 -16.82 -4.74
C ALA A 53 -6.80 -15.72 -5.60
N ILE A 54 -6.02 -15.06 -6.47
CA ILE A 54 -6.50 -14.05 -7.42
C ILE A 54 -7.63 -14.58 -8.30
N ASN A 55 -7.50 -15.81 -8.81
CA ASN A 55 -8.54 -16.41 -9.61
C ASN A 55 -9.84 -16.75 -8.84
N ALA A 56 -9.74 -16.95 -7.54
CA ALA A 56 -10.87 -17.34 -6.70
C ALA A 56 -11.64 -16.14 -6.11
N LEU A 57 -10.94 -15.05 -5.81
CA LEU A 57 -11.55 -13.84 -5.29
C LEU A 57 -12.30 -13.09 -6.39
N SER A 58 -13.38 -12.39 -6.04
CA SER A 58 -14.11 -11.50 -6.92
C SER A 58 -13.32 -10.20 -7.16
N SER A 59 -13.70 -9.46 -8.22
CA SER A 59 -13.11 -8.15 -8.51
C SER A 59 -13.34 -7.14 -7.37
N GLU A 60 -14.51 -7.22 -6.69
CA GLU A 60 -14.83 -6.39 -5.52
C GLU A 60 -13.96 -6.74 -4.29
N GLU A 61 -13.72 -8.03 -4.03
CA GLU A 61 -12.84 -8.46 -2.93
C GLU A 61 -11.38 -8.07 -3.18
N LEU A 62 -10.92 -8.16 -4.42
CA LEU A 62 -9.57 -7.73 -4.81
C LEU A 62 -9.42 -6.21 -4.71
N ALA A 63 -10.42 -5.45 -5.16
CA ALA A 63 -10.40 -3.99 -5.01
C ALA A 63 -10.33 -3.59 -3.52
N GLY A 64 -11.18 -4.17 -2.67
CA GLY A 64 -11.13 -3.91 -1.23
C GLY A 64 -9.82 -4.35 -0.54
N ALA A 65 -9.07 -5.28 -1.13
CA ALA A 65 -7.73 -5.62 -0.66
C ALA A 65 -6.68 -4.60 -1.10
N ILE A 66 -6.81 -4.06 -2.32
CA ILE A 66 -5.90 -3.08 -2.92
C ILE A 66 -6.01 -1.71 -2.23
N GLU A 67 -7.22 -1.25 -1.90
CA GLU A 67 -7.48 0.03 -1.20
C GLU A 67 -6.75 0.19 0.14
N ASN A 68 -6.22 -0.89 0.71
CA ASN A 68 -5.48 -0.88 1.97
C ASN A 68 -3.95 -1.05 1.78
N LEU A 69 -3.47 -1.11 0.54
CA LEU A 69 -2.05 -1.21 0.20
C LEU A 69 -1.43 0.18 -0.05
N GLU A 70 -0.14 0.31 0.18
CA GLU A 70 0.63 1.44 -0.34
C GLU A 70 0.65 1.42 -1.89
N SER A 71 0.78 2.56 -2.54
CA SER A 71 0.56 2.71 -3.98
C SER A 71 1.46 1.85 -4.87
N ASP A 72 2.70 1.58 -4.46
CA ASP A 72 3.61 0.66 -5.15
C ASP A 72 3.11 -0.79 -5.05
N ASP A 73 2.78 -1.25 -3.84
CA ASP A 73 2.23 -2.57 -3.57
C ASP A 73 0.85 -2.78 -4.25
N ALA A 74 0.00 -1.76 -4.25
CA ALA A 74 -1.27 -1.74 -4.96
C ALA A 74 -1.05 -1.90 -6.48
N THR A 75 -0.07 -1.20 -7.03
CA THR A 75 0.28 -1.29 -8.45
C THR A 75 0.82 -2.66 -8.81
N ASP A 76 1.69 -3.25 -7.99
CA ASP A 76 2.23 -4.59 -8.19
C ASP A 76 1.12 -5.65 -8.18
N LEU A 77 0.17 -5.57 -7.23
CA LEU A 77 -0.94 -6.51 -7.18
C LEU A 77 -1.87 -6.36 -8.41
N VAL A 78 -2.13 -5.14 -8.89
CA VAL A 78 -2.90 -4.90 -10.12
C VAL A 78 -2.18 -5.47 -11.34
N GLN A 79 -0.85 -5.37 -11.42
CA GLN A 79 -0.07 -5.98 -12.50
C GLN A 79 -0.10 -7.50 -12.46
N ASP A 80 0.04 -8.11 -11.28
CA ASP A 80 -0.13 -9.55 -11.09
C ASP A 80 -1.51 -10.06 -11.57
N ILE A 81 -2.58 -9.29 -11.31
CA ILE A 81 -3.93 -9.60 -11.78
C ILE A 81 -4.01 -9.49 -13.30
N ASP A 82 -3.41 -8.44 -13.89
CA ASP A 82 -3.39 -8.18 -15.34
C ASP A 82 -2.68 -9.29 -16.11
N ASP A 83 -1.53 -9.75 -15.61
CA ASP A 83 -0.76 -10.84 -16.19
C ASP A 83 -1.51 -12.18 -16.16
N LEU A 84 -2.40 -12.37 -15.19
CA LEU A 84 -3.21 -13.57 -15.07
C LEU A 84 -4.52 -13.49 -15.88
N VAL A 85 -5.25 -12.39 -15.77
CA VAL A 85 -6.58 -12.19 -16.35
C VAL A 85 -6.80 -10.69 -16.60
N GLU A 86 -6.44 -10.23 -17.80
CA GLU A 86 -6.52 -8.82 -18.22
C GLU A 86 -7.92 -8.20 -17.98
N ASP A 87 -9.00 -8.86 -18.41
CA ASP A 87 -10.38 -8.36 -18.19
C ASP A 87 -10.70 -8.14 -16.70
N LYS A 88 -10.13 -8.96 -15.82
CA LYS A 88 -10.35 -8.87 -14.36
C LYS A 88 -9.62 -7.67 -13.75
N SER A 89 -8.42 -7.38 -14.21
CA SER A 89 -7.66 -6.20 -13.79
C SER A 89 -8.44 -4.90 -14.06
N GLU A 90 -9.04 -4.78 -15.26
CA GLU A 90 -9.89 -3.63 -15.60
C GLU A 90 -11.12 -3.51 -14.67
N GLU A 91 -11.77 -4.65 -14.35
CA GLU A 91 -12.89 -4.69 -13.43
C GLU A 91 -12.49 -4.29 -12.01
N VAL A 92 -11.34 -4.76 -11.50
CA VAL A 92 -10.81 -4.41 -10.19
C VAL A 92 -10.53 -2.91 -10.10
N VAL A 93 -9.79 -2.36 -11.05
CA VAL A 93 -9.49 -0.91 -11.10
C VAL A 93 -10.77 -0.06 -11.20
N ALA A 94 -11.83 -0.56 -11.84
CA ALA A 94 -13.10 0.16 -11.90
C ALA A 94 -13.84 0.22 -10.55
N HIS A 95 -13.53 -0.65 -9.59
CA HIS A 95 -14.10 -0.63 -8.24
C HIS A 95 -13.34 0.28 -7.27
N LEU A 96 -12.05 0.58 -7.55
CA LEU A 96 -11.24 1.48 -6.73
C LEU A 96 -11.78 2.92 -6.76
N ASP A 97 -11.45 3.70 -5.79
CA ASP A 97 -11.76 5.13 -5.79
C ASP A 97 -10.91 5.91 -6.81
N GLU A 98 -11.14 7.22 -6.93
CA GLU A 98 -10.48 8.04 -7.97
C GLU A 98 -9.00 8.28 -7.64
N GLU A 99 -8.64 8.38 -6.36
CA GLU A 99 -7.28 8.64 -5.89
C GLU A 99 -6.37 7.43 -6.14
N ASP A 100 -6.80 6.25 -5.70
CA ASP A 100 -6.07 4.99 -5.92
C ASP A 100 -5.88 4.69 -7.41
N ARG A 101 -6.93 4.92 -8.22
CA ARG A 101 -6.82 4.77 -9.69
C ARG A 101 -5.80 5.69 -10.30
N GLU A 102 -5.76 6.97 -9.90
CA GLU A 102 -4.80 7.93 -10.43
C GLU A 102 -3.37 7.56 -10.07
N ASP A 103 -3.13 7.06 -8.86
CA ASP A 103 -1.82 6.66 -8.40
C ASP A 103 -1.34 5.37 -9.09
N ILE A 104 -2.18 4.36 -9.20
CA ILE A 104 -1.88 3.14 -9.97
C ILE A 104 -1.60 3.48 -11.44
N ASP A 105 -2.44 4.30 -12.09
CA ASP A 105 -2.25 4.72 -13.47
C ASP A 105 -0.95 5.50 -13.69
N LYS A 106 -0.49 6.24 -12.69
CA LYS A 106 0.76 6.97 -12.72
C LYS A 106 1.96 6.03 -12.61
N LEU A 107 1.92 5.06 -11.69
CA LEU A 107 3.00 4.12 -11.44
C LEU A 107 3.13 3.08 -12.57
N ARG A 108 2.03 2.56 -13.10
CA ARG A 108 2.02 1.62 -14.25
C ARG A 108 2.65 2.15 -15.54
N ARG A 109 3.01 3.43 -15.61
CA ARG A 109 3.72 4.02 -16.77
C ARG A 109 5.20 3.70 -16.77
N TYR A 110 5.73 3.20 -15.68
CA TYR A 110 7.13 2.87 -15.53
C TYR A 110 7.35 1.37 -15.76
N GLU A 111 8.42 1.05 -16.45
CA GLU A 111 8.89 -0.34 -16.61
C GLU A 111 9.60 -0.80 -15.33
N GLU A 112 9.62 -2.10 -15.04
CA GLU A 112 10.21 -2.67 -13.81
C GLU A 112 11.68 -2.28 -13.55
N ASP A 113 12.45 -1.95 -14.60
CA ASP A 113 13.84 -1.51 -14.52
C ASP A 113 14.00 0.00 -14.29
N GLN A 114 12.91 0.75 -14.21
CA GLN A 114 12.90 2.19 -13.96
C GLN A 114 12.66 2.48 -12.49
N ALA A 115 13.34 3.49 -11.95
CA ALA A 115 13.18 3.91 -10.56
C ALA A 115 11.72 4.31 -10.21
N GLY A 116 10.94 4.75 -11.20
CA GLY A 116 9.54 5.13 -11.04
C GLY A 116 8.62 3.97 -10.66
N ALA A 117 8.96 2.73 -11.05
CA ALA A 117 8.19 1.54 -10.67
C ALA A 117 8.31 1.18 -9.17
N TRP A 118 9.33 1.73 -8.50
CA TRP A 118 9.61 1.50 -7.07
C TRP A 118 9.28 2.74 -6.21
N MET A 119 8.52 3.69 -6.75
CA MET A 119 8.14 4.90 -6.02
C MET A 119 6.78 4.69 -5.36
N GLN A 120 6.66 5.26 -4.17
CA GLN A 120 5.37 5.50 -3.51
C GLN A 120 4.86 6.90 -3.84
N THR A 121 3.56 7.08 -3.86
CA THR A 121 2.91 8.39 -4.04
C THR A 121 2.58 9.04 -2.71
N GLU A 122 2.52 8.28 -1.63
CA GLU A 122 2.27 8.72 -0.27
C GLU A 122 3.48 9.48 0.27
N LEU A 123 3.43 10.81 0.16
CA LEU A 123 4.51 11.69 0.59
C LEU A 123 4.07 12.62 1.70
N PHE A 124 4.84 12.65 2.79
CA PHE A 124 4.68 13.68 3.81
C PHE A 124 5.50 14.92 3.43
N ASP A 125 4.82 15.96 2.96
CA ASP A 125 5.44 17.22 2.60
C ASP A 125 5.05 18.37 3.55
N ALA A 126 5.85 19.45 3.55
CA ALA A 126 5.55 20.71 4.24
C ALA A 126 6.02 21.91 3.40
N ARG A 127 5.51 23.08 3.74
CA ARG A 127 5.89 24.36 3.12
C ARG A 127 6.80 25.16 4.05
N PRO A 128 7.70 26.04 3.52
CA PRO A 128 8.55 26.88 4.35
C PRO A 128 7.79 27.81 5.30
N GLN A 129 6.52 28.09 5.01
CA GLN A 129 5.66 28.95 5.83
C GLN A 129 4.96 28.21 6.96
N GLU A 130 4.87 26.88 6.87
CA GLU A 130 4.31 26.00 7.90
C GLU A 130 5.26 25.92 9.09
N SER A 131 4.74 25.90 10.32
CA SER A 131 5.56 25.63 11.50
C SER A 131 5.77 24.13 11.68
N VAL A 132 6.85 23.76 12.35
CA VAL A 132 7.13 22.36 12.69
C VAL A 132 5.97 21.73 13.47
N GLN A 133 5.33 22.51 14.38
CA GLN A 133 4.17 22.02 15.13
C GLN A 133 2.98 21.71 14.24
N GLU A 134 2.65 22.58 13.28
CA GLU A 134 1.56 22.36 12.34
C GLU A 134 1.79 21.11 11.49
N ALA A 135 3.02 20.90 11.00
CA ALA A 135 3.37 19.70 10.27
C ALA A 135 3.23 18.43 11.12
N ILE A 136 3.71 18.46 12.37
CA ILE A 136 3.58 17.30 13.30
C ILE A 136 2.10 17.00 13.60
N ASP A 137 1.28 18.02 13.82
CA ASP A 137 -0.14 17.83 14.10
C ASP A 137 -0.87 17.25 12.89
N ARG A 138 -0.51 17.69 11.68
CA ARG A 138 -1.03 17.12 10.41
C ARG A 138 -0.55 15.68 10.22
N LEU A 139 0.73 15.36 10.48
CA LEU A 139 1.23 13.97 10.41
C LEU A 139 0.47 13.05 11.37
N ARG A 140 0.20 13.54 12.58
CA ARG A 140 -0.58 12.75 13.55
C ARG A 140 -1.98 12.44 13.04
N HIS A 141 -2.64 13.43 12.45
CA HIS A 141 -3.98 13.27 11.88
C HIS A 141 -3.99 12.27 10.72
N LEU A 142 -3.07 12.41 9.77
CA LEU A 142 -2.94 11.49 8.63
C LEU A 142 -2.66 10.04 9.07
N LYS A 143 -1.85 9.86 10.13
CA LYS A 143 -1.62 8.54 10.71
C LYS A 143 -2.83 7.97 11.45
N GLU A 144 -3.64 8.81 12.10
CA GLU A 144 -4.87 8.39 12.78
C GLU A 144 -5.96 7.98 11.78
N GLU A 145 -5.95 8.56 10.59
CA GLU A 145 -6.86 8.24 9.48
C GLU A 145 -6.37 7.10 8.59
N GLY A 146 -5.12 6.64 8.77
CA GLY A 146 -4.52 5.57 7.97
C GLY A 146 -3.99 6.01 6.59
N GLU A 147 -4.00 7.33 6.30
CA GLU A 147 -3.56 7.85 5.00
C GLU A 147 -2.03 7.83 4.81
N LEU A 148 -1.25 7.70 5.89
CA LEU A 148 0.21 7.62 5.85
C LEU A 148 0.73 6.63 6.90
N GLU A 149 1.27 5.49 6.46
CA GLU A 149 1.76 4.47 7.38
C GLU A 149 3.27 4.53 7.62
N ASN A 150 4.09 4.42 6.61
CA ASN A 150 5.55 4.23 6.71
C ASN A 150 6.33 5.49 6.33
N ILE A 151 6.26 6.53 7.15
CA ILE A 151 6.95 7.80 6.92
C ILE A 151 8.27 7.86 7.70
N TYR A 152 9.36 8.07 6.97
CA TYR A 152 10.70 8.23 7.54
C TYR A 152 11.23 9.66 7.38
N GLN A 153 10.66 10.44 6.47
CA GLN A 153 11.17 11.74 6.08
C GLN A 153 10.02 12.69 5.72
N LEU A 154 10.17 13.97 6.10
CA LEU A 154 9.38 15.08 5.61
C LEU A 154 10.09 15.73 4.43
N PHE A 155 9.37 15.98 3.35
CA PHE A 155 9.87 16.70 2.17
C PHE A 155 9.43 18.16 2.22
N LEU A 156 10.38 19.08 2.39
CA LEU A 156 10.10 20.51 2.28
C LEU A 156 10.02 20.91 0.81
N VAL A 157 8.89 21.49 0.41
CA VAL A 157 8.63 21.85 -1.00
C VAL A 157 8.22 23.32 -1.14
N ASP A 158 8.54 23.95 -2.28
CA ASP A 158 8.05 25.28 -2.61
C ASP A 158 6.58 25.28 -3.10
N ASP A 159 6.05 26.47 -3.42
CA ASP A 159 4.67 26.63 -3.90
C ASP A 159 4.40 25.94 -5.26
N ASN A 160 5.45 25.56 -5.99
CA ASN A 160 5.38 24.81 -7.23
C ASN A 160 5.63 23.30 -7.02
N ARG A 161 5.60 22.81 -5.76
CA ARG A 161 5.91 21.44 -5.36
C ARG A 161 7.34 20.99 -5.74
N ARG A 162 8.30 21.91 -5.82
CA ARG A 162 9.70 21.56 -6.05
C ARG A 162 10.36 21.28 -4.71
N LEU A 163 11.12 20.19 -4.66
CA LEU A 163 11.85 19.77 -3.46
C LEU A 163 12.90 20.83 -3.08
N LEU A 164 12.85 21.32 -1.85
CA LEU A 164 13.81 22.23 -1.25
C LEU A 164 14.77 21.50 -0.31
N ALA A 165 14.24 20.58 0.52
CA ALA A 165 14.99 19.78 1.47
C ALA A 165 14.24 18.52 1.88
N GLY A 166 14.99 17.51 2.33
CA GLY A 166 14.46 16.37 3.07
C GLY A 166 14.88 16.48 4.53
N ILE A 167 13.94 16.26 5.43
CA ILE A 167 14.15 16.33 6.89
C ILE A 167 13.75 14.97 7.45
N SER A 168 14.70 14.27 8.08
CA SER A 168 14.38 12.99 8.74
C SER A 168 13.40 13.21 9.90
N LEU A 169 12.57 12.23 10.23
CA LEU A 169 11.71 12.35 11.41
C LEU A 169 12.52 12.48 12.69
N GLU A 170 13.72 11.90 12.76
CA GLU A 170 14.65 12.06 13.89
C GLU A 170 15.08 13.51 14.05
N ASP A 171 15.38 14.21 12.95
CA ASP A 171 15.72 15.64 13.00
C ASP A 171 14.49 16.49 13.32
N LEU A 172 13.34 16.13 12.75
CA LEU A 172 12.09 16.87 12.96
C LEU A 172 11.69 16.93 14.46
N ILE A 173 11.82 15.83 15.19
CA ILE A 173 11.44 15.76 16.62
C ILE A 173 12.36 16.56 17.56
N VAL A 174 13.56 16.92 17.10
CA VAL A 174 14.51 17.75 17.90
C VAL A 174 14.50 19.23 17.49
N MET A 175 13.74 19.60 16.47
CA MET A 175 13.56 21.00 16.05
C MET A 175 12.74 21.79 17.07
N ASP A 176 12.88 23.11 17.05
CA ASP A 176 12.00 24.01 17.78
C ASP A 176 10.63 24.07 17.09
N PHE A 177 9.61 23.47 17.70
CA PHE A 177 8.27 23.31 17.12
C PHE A 177 7.55 24.64 16.82
N SER A 178 7.97 25.74 17.48
CA SER A 178 7.40 27.07 17.22
C SER A 178 7.97 27.76 15.98
N ARG A 179 9.06 27.23 15.40
CA ARG A 179 9.71 27.80 14.22
C ARG A 179 9.07 27.29 12.93
N LYS A 180 9.21 28.09 11.88
CA LYS A 180 8.91 27.70 10.50
C LYS A 180 10.09 26.97 9.90
N PHE A 181 9.81 26.15 8.93
CA PHE A 181 10.83 25.47 8.14
C PHE A 181 11.73 26.43 7.38
#